data_2acb8fafb5b7aa0d80f2bae0aa52239f
#
_entry.id   2acb8fafb5b7aa0d80f2bae0aa52239f
#
_cell.length_a   1.000
_cell.length_b   1.000
_cell.length_c   1.000
_cell.angle_alpha   90.00
_cell.angle_beta   90.00
_cell.angle_gamma   90.00
#
_symmetry.space_group_name_H-M   'P 1'
#
loop_
_entity.id
_entity.type
_entity.pdbx_description
1 polymer ?
#
loop_
_entity_poly.entity_id
_entity_poly.type
_entity_poly.pdbx_seq_one_letter_code
_entity_poly.pdbx_strand_id
1 'polypeptide(L)'
;MTDSTLPHYQTLRIERTDRLLTVEMNRPELLNAVNLLMLTELSEVFIYAASDPHSDVVLLTGAGRAFSAGGDLEHIAGNADKATGMWKTWGCTTRHTLRKGCP
;
A
#
# COMPACT_ATOMS: atom_id res chain seq x y z
N MET A 1 9.63 12.87 -13.72
CA MET A 1 10.73 13.27 -12.83
C MET A 1 10.65 12.46 -11.53
N THR A 2 11.75 11.88 -11.13
CA THR A 2 11.78 11.08 -9.93
C THR A 2 11.88 11.98 -8.71
N ASP A 3 11.00 11.76 -7.75
CA ASP A 3 11.04 12.47 -6.48
C ASP A 3 11.97 11.71 -5.53
N SER A 4 13.15 12.26 -5.27
CA SER A 4 14.16 11.61 -4.43
C SER A 4 13.78 11.56 -2.95
N THR A 5 12.73 12.27 -2.55
CA THR A 5 12.25 12.24 -1.16
C THR A 5 11.28 11.09 -0.88
N LEU A 6 10.84 10.38 -1.93
CA LEU A 6 9.93 9.26 -1.76
C LEU A 6 10.65 8.06 -1.15
N PRO A 7 9.97 7.32 -0.26
CA PRO A 7 10.56 6.10 0.30
C PRO A 7 10.70 5.01 -0.77
N HIS A 8 11.64 4.11 -0.55
CA HIS A 8 11.90 2.99 -1.44
C HIS A 8 11.61 1.68 -0.72
N TYR A 9 10.88 0.79 -1.38
CA TYR A 9 10.47 -0.49 -0.81
C TYR A 9 10.80 -1.64 -1.77
N GLN A 10 10.83 -2.85 -1.25
CA GLN A 10 11.13 -4.05 -2.03
C GLN A 10 9.89 -4.57 -2.77
N THR A 11 8.72 -4.46 -2.16
CA THR A 11 7.47 -5.01 -2.71
C THR A 11 6.51 -3.95 -3.20
N LEU A 12 6.87 -2.68 -3.05
CA LEU A 12 6.04 -1.56 -3.48
C LEU A 12 6.82 -0.62 -4.36
N ARG A 13 6.11 -0.01 -5.29
CA ARG A 13 6.65 1.04 -6.13
C ARG A 13 5.87 2.32 -5.86
N ILE A 14 6.57 3.38 -5.49
CA ILE A 14 5.96 4.63 -5.07
C ILE A 14 6.25 5.71 -6.11
N GLU A 15 5.21 6.46 -6.48
CA GLU A 15 5.34 7.53 -7.45
C GLU A 15 4.41 8.67 -7.06
N ARG A 16 4.84 9.91 -7.30
CA ARG A 16 4.00 11.09 -7.08
C ARG A 16 3.80 11.82 -8.39
N THR A 17 2.55 12.13 -8.71
CA THR A 17 2.16 12.95 -9.85
C THR A 17 1.20 14.01 -9.35
N ASP A 18 1.59 15.26 -9.43
CA ASP A 18 0.82 16.38 -8.86
C ASP A 18 0.52 16.12 -7.37
N ARG A 19 -0.74 16.03 -6.98
CA ARG A 19 -1.16 15.78 -5.61
C ARG A 19 -1.58 14.32 -5.40
N LEU A 20 -1.25 13.45 -6.34
CA LEU A 20 -1.57 12.02 -6.29
C LEU A 20 -0.33 11.20 -5.94
N LEU A 21 -0.40 10.45 -4.86
CA LEU A 21 0.64 9.49 -4.49
C LEU A 21 0.19 8.11 -4.92
N THR A 22 0.92 7.50 -5.83
CA THR A 22 0.62 6.15 -6.32
C THR A 22 1.47 5.13 -5.57
N VAL A 23 0.81 4.16 -4.98
CA VAL A 23 1.43 3.04 -4.29
C VAL A 23 1.09 1.79 -5.08
N GLU A 24 2.06 1.24 -5.80
CA GLU A 24 1.85 0.05 -6.63
C GLU A 24 2.43 -1.18 -5.93
N MET A 25 1.57 -2.16 -5.66
CA MET A 25 2.02 -3.45 -5.17
C MET A 25 2.76 -4.16 -6.30
N ASN A 26 3.99 -4.58 -6.06
CA ASN A 26 4.90 -5.05 -7.12
C ASN A 26 5.42 -6.46 -6.86
N ARG A 27 4.49 -7.40 -6.78
CA ARG A 27 4.76 -8.84 -6.80
C ARG A 27 3.91 -9.50 -7.89
N PRO A 28 4.03 -9.06 -9.15
CA PRO A 28 3.11 -9.52 -10.20
C PRO A 28 3.20 -11.03 -10.47
N GLU A 29 4.34 -11.63 -10.25
CA GLU A 29 4.54 -13.09 -10.42
C GLU A 29 3.73 -13.90 -9.40
N LEU A 30 3.31 -13.28 -8.31
CA LEU A 30 2.47 -13.89 -7.27
C LEU A 30 1.12 -13.21 -7.19
N LEU A 31 0.70 -12.54 -8.26
CA LEU A 31 -0.57 -11.81 -8.36
C LEU A 31 -0.73 -10.81 -7.20
N ASN A 32 0.37 -10.23 -6.77
CA ASN A 32 0.43 -9.25 -5.67
C ASN A 32 -0.16 -9.78 -4.36
N ALA A 33 0.08 -11.07 -4.08
CA ALA A 33 -0.28 -11.65 -2.79
C ALA A 33 0.51 -10.93 -1.70
N VAL A 34 -0.17 -10.58 -0.61
CA VAL A 34 0.40 -9.79 0.48
C VAL A 34 1.09 -10.71 1.48
N ASN A 35 2.41 -10.70 1.49
CA ASN A 35 3.19 -11.38 2.51
C ASN A 35 3.50 -10.41 3.66
N LEU A 36 4.22 -10.87 4.67
CA LEU A 36 4.52 -10.05 5.84
C LEU A 36 5.34 -8.81 5.47
N LEU A 37 6.31 -8.96 4.58
CA LEU A 37 7.13 -7.82 4.13
C LEU A 37 6.28 -6.76 3.45
N MET A 38 5.42 -7.14 2.51
CA MET A 38 4.53 -6.20 1.83
C MET A 38 3.58 -5.54 2.83
N LEU A 39 3.05 -6.29 3.78
CA LEU A 39 2.16 -5.77 4.82
C LEU A 39 2.87 -4.70 5.64
N THR A 40 4.11 -4.95 6.04
CA THR A 40 4.93 -4.00 6.78
C THR A 40 5.21 -2.75 5.94
N GLU A 41 5.57 -2.93 4.69
CA GLU A 41 5.86 -1.80 3.79
C GLU A 41 4.62 -0.97 3.51
N LEU A 42 3.46 -1.61 3.34
CA LEU A 42 2.19 -0.91 3.16
C LEU A 42 1.87 -0.05 4.39
N SER A 43 2.07 -0.59 5.60
CA SER A 43 1.82 0.18 6.81
C SER A 43 2.75 1.39 6.90
N GLU A 44 4.02 1.22 6.55
CA GLU A 44 4.98 2.32 6.56
C GLU A 44 4.63 3.41 5.54
N VAL A 45 4.26 3.01 4.32
CA VAL A 45 3.95 3.99 3.26
C VAL A 45 2.67 4.76 3.57
N PHE A 46 1.69 4.14 4.21
CA PHE A 46 0.48 4.86 4.58
C PHE A 46 0.71 5.83 5.74
N ILE A 47 1.61 5.51 6.67
CA ILE A 47 2.04 6.46 7.69
C ILE A 47 2.74 7.64 7.02
N TYR A 48 3.64 7.38 6.08
CA TYR A 48 4.29 8.42 5.30
C TYR A 48 3.26 9.29 4.57
N ALA A 49 2.31 8.66 3.89
CA ALA A 49 1.30 9.37 3.11
C ALA A 49 0.42 10.27 3.98
N ALA A 50 0.09 9.80 5.18
CA ALA A 50 -0.76 10.57 6.10
C ALA A 50 -0.14 11.89 6.51
N SER A 51 1.18 11.96 6.56
CA SER A 51 1.92 13.18 6.93
C SER A 51 2.53 13.91 5.74
N ASP A 52 2.34 13.41 4.52
CA ASP A 52 2.91 14.02 3.32
C ASP A 52 2.12 15.28 2.93
N PRO A 53 2.73 16.48 3.01
CA PRO A 53 2.03 17.72 2.66
C PRO A 53 1.85 17.89 1.15
N HIS A 54 2.49 17.06 0.34
CA HIS A 54 2.52 17.20 -1.12
C HIS A 54 1.49 16.32 -1.84
N SER A 55 0.73 15.52 -1.10
CA SER A 55 -0.30 14.68 -1.71
C SER A 55 -1.61 14.77 -0.96
N ASP A 56 -2.72 14.68 -1.70
CA ASP A 56 -4.07 14.72 -1.15
C ASP A 56 -4.77 13.37 -1.26
N VAL A 57 -4.35 12.54 -2.22
CA VAL A 57 -4.99 11.27 -2.53
C VAL A 57 -3.92 10.21 -2.71
N VAL A 58 -4.17 9.01 -2.20
CA VAL A 58 -3.33 7.84 -2.43
C VAL A 58 -4.07 6.90 -3.36
N LEU A 59 -3.43 6.55 -4.48
CA LEU A 59 -3.93 5.52 -5.38
C LEU A 59 -3.17 4.23 -5.07
N LEU A 60 -3.88 3.22 -4.59
CA LEU A 60 -3.31 1.90 -4.37
C LEU A 60 -3.65 1.01 -5.55
N THR A 61 -2.66 0.45 -6.19
CA THR A 61 -2.84 -0.37 -7.38
C THR A 61 -1.90 -1.57 -7.35
N GLY A 62 -2.07 -2.49 -8.28
CA GLY A 62 -1.22 -3.66 -8.40
C GLY A 62 -0.55 -3.75 -9.76
N ALA A 63 0.73 -4.11 -9.78
CA ALA A 63 1.47 -4.34 -11.00
C ALA A 63 0.95 -5.59 -11.71
N GLY A 64 0.97 -5.57 -13.03
CA GLY A 64 0.55 -6.70 -13.83
C GLY A 64 -0.96 -6.82 -13.94
N ARG A 65 -1.44 -8.05 -14.06
CA ARG A 65 -2.85 -8.34 -14.41
C ARG A 65 -3.82 -8.36 -13.23
N ALA A 66 -3.31 -8.32 -12.02
CA ALA A 66 -4.15 -8.40 -10.82
C ALA A 66 -3.86 -7.27 -9.86
N PHE A 67 -4.89 -6.78 -9.18
CA PHE A 67 -4.70 -5.86 -8.08
C PHE A 67 -3.99 -6.58 -6.93
N SER A 68 -4.61 -7.61 -6.38
CA SER A 68 -4.03 -8.47 -5.35
C SER A 68 -4.82 -9.75 -5.25
N ALA A 69 -4.12 -10.87 -5.04
CA ALA A 69 -4.76 -12.15 -4.76
C ALA A 69 -5.19 -12.27 -3.30
N GLY A 70 -4.88 -11.27 -2.47
CA GLY A 70 -5.21 -11.29 -1.05
C GLY A 70 -4.00 -11.64 -0.19
N GLY A 71 -4.24 -12.05 1.06
CA GLY A 71 -3.17 -12.37 1.98
C GLY A 71 -2.44 -13.65 1.64
N ASP A 72 -1.14 -13.65 1.86
CA ASP A 72 -0.31 -14.84 1.77
C ASP A 72 -0.39 -15.54 3.12
N LEU A 73 -1.24 -16.55 3.23
CA LEU A 73 -1.55 -17.20 4.50
C LEU A 73 -0.34 -17.79 5.21
N GLU A 74 0.64 -18.24 4.48
CA GLU A 74 1.85 -18.79 5.10
C GLU A 74 2.62 -17.74 5.90
N HIS A 75 2.55 -16.48 5.46
CA HIS A 75 3.31 -15.40 6.04
C HIS A 75 2.53 -14.56 7.06
N ILE A 76 1.21 -14.56 7.01
CA ILE A 76 0.42 -13.69 7.88
C ILE A 76 -0.50 -14.42 8.86
N ALA A 77 -0.64 -15.73 8.76
CA ALA A 77 -1.51 -16.50 9.65
C ALA A 77 -1.16 -16.30 11.13
N GLY A 78 0.14 -16.25 11.45
CA GLY A 78 0.61 -16.04 12.83
C GLY A 78 0.47 -14.59 13.30
N ASN A 79 0.02 -13.67 12.44
CA ASN A 79 -0.11 -12.25 12.73
C ASN A 79 -1.51 -11.75 12.42
N ALA A 80 -2.51 -12.63 12.53
CA ALA A 80 -3.88 -12.31 12.13
C ALA A 80 -4.45 -11.08 12.83
N ASP A 81 -4.23 -10.93 14.13
CA ASP A 81 -4.73 -9.79 14.89
C ASP A 81 -4.13 -8.48 14.38
N LYS A 82 -2.84 -8.50 14.08
CA LYS A 82 -2.14 -7.34 13.56
C LYS A 82 -2.66 -6.98 12.17
N ALA A 83 -2.84 -7.97 11.31
CA ALA A 83 -3.38 -7.76 9.97
C ALA A 83 -4.81 -7.22 10.03
N THR A 84 -5.64 -7.76 10.93
CA THR A 84 -7.01 -7.30 11.13
C THR A 84 -7.03 -5.83 11.56
N GLY A 85 -6.13 -5.46 12.47
CA GLY A 85 -6.03 -4.06 12.92
C GLY A 85 -5.68 -3.12 11.77
N MET A 86 -4.78 -3.54 10.89
CA MET A 86 -4.41 -2.75 9.72
C MET A 86 -5.57 -2.56 8.75
N TRP A 87 -6.32 -3.63 8.49
CA TRP A 87 -7.48 -3.54 7.60
C TRP A 87 -8.54 -2.60 8.15
N LYS A 88 -8.73 -2.58 9.45
CA LYS A 88 -9.65 -1.64 10.10
C LYS A 88 -9.17 -0.20 9.93
N THR A 89 -7.86 0.02 10.02
CA THR A 89 -7.28 1.34 9.81
C THR A 89 -7.53 1.83 8.39
N TRP A 90 -7.57 0.91 7.44
CA TRP A 90 -7.79 1.23 6.03
C TRP A 90 -9.26 1.12 5.59
N GLY A 91 -10.18 1.20 6.55
CA GLY A 91 -11.61 0.97 6.30
C GLY A 91 -12.28 1.94 5.34
N CYS A 92 -11.62 3.03 4.99
CA CYS A 92 -12.15 4.01 4.04
C CYS A 92 -11.62 3.79 2.61
N THR A 93 -11.06 2.63 2.33
CA THR A 93 -10.56 2.31 1.00
C THR A 93 -11.70 2.13 0.02
N THR A 94 -11.62 2.78 -1.13
CA THR A 94 -12.52 2.55 -2.26
C THR A 94 -11.73 1.92 -3.39
N ARG A 95 -11.93 0.65 -3.62
CA ARG A 95 -11.18 -0.14 -4.62
C ARG A 95 -9.67 0.06 -4.56
N HIS A 96 -9.19 1.11 -5.20
CA HIS A 96 -7.77 1.39 -5.35
C HIS A 96 -7.37 2.74 -4.76
N THR A 97 -8.28 3.44 -4.12
CA THR A 97 -8.03 4.81 -3.67
C THR A 97 -8.29 4.98 -2.19
N LEU A 98 -7.34 5.56 -1.49
CA LEU A 98 -7.46 5.96 -0.10
C LEU A 98 -7.44 7.47 -0.01
N ARG A 99 -8.41 8.05 0.68
CA ARG A 99 -8.43 9.50 0.92
C ARG A 99 -7.74 9.79 2.22
N LYS A 100 -6.84 10.75 2.20
CA LYS A 100 -6.16 11.19 3.41
C LYS A 100 -7.16 11.87 4.35
N GLY A 101 -6.98 11.64 5.64
CA GLY A 101 -7.89 12.18 6.65
C GLY A 101 -9.19 11.41 6.80
N CYS A 102 -9.34 10.28 6.14
CA CYS A 102 -10.50 9.42 6.27
C CYS A 102 -10.54 8.84 7.69
N PRO A 103 -11.69 8.89 8.38
CA PRO A 103 -11.80 8.41 9.76
C PRO A 103 -11.63 6.89 9.91
#